data_c7a85e269ea6852515c998d35e753670
#
_entry.id   c7a85e269ea6852515c998d35e753670
#
_cell.length_a   1.000
_cell.length_b   1.000
_cell.length_c   1.000
_cell.angle_alpha   90.00
_cell.angle_beta   90.00
_cell.angle_gamma   90.00
#
_symmetry.space_group_name_H-M   'P 1'
#
loop_
_entity.id
_entity.type
_entity.pdbx_description
1 polymer ?
#
loop_
_entity_poly.entity_id
_entity_poly.type
_entity_poly.pdbx_seq_one_letter_code
_entity_poly.pdbx_strand_id
1 'polypeptide(L)'
;MATPSKRLLLVHAHPDDESIGQGATMAKYVAEGVGVTLVTCTGGEMGEILVPEFAHMAADQDDTLAEQRQVELSNAMEVLGVTDHRYLGGFQTYRDSGMKWHADGHAIAADDVHENAFWHADLTEAADHLVQVIREVRPQVMVTYDEFGGYGHPDHIQAHRVAMYAAQLAAVPSYKPDLGQPHDIAKIYWGAMSASKMRAGIKHLRESGEATGFEGFDESSLPPFVVEDDALTARVDARAHAEQKMAAMKAHATQITVDGPFFALSNNLGNEIWGEEFFRIAKGVACPASGSDLEDDLFAGLDC
;
A
#
# COMPACT_ATOMS: atom_id res chain seq x y z
N MET A 1 -2.03 -19.56 20.10
CA MET A 1 -2.93 -18.39 20.34
C MET A 1 -4.23 -18.68 19.60
N ALA A 2 -5.38 -18.13 20.05
CA ALA A 2 -6.63 -18.25 19.30
C ALA A 2 -6.50 -17.46 17.97
N THR A 3 -7.15 -17.95 16.91
CA THR A 3 -7.20 -17.21 15.63
C THR A 3 -7.97 -15.89 15.84
N PRO A 4 -7.45 -14.74 15.40
CA PRO A 4 -8.14 -13.46 15.50
C PRO A 4 -9.53 -13.51 14.84
N SER A 5 -10.55 -12.91 15.45
CA SER A 5 -11.89 -12.84 14.87
C SER A 5 -11.93 -11.91 13.66
N LYS A 6 -11.29 -10.75 13.74
CA LYS A 6 -11.10 -9.79 12.64
C LYS A 6 -9.79 -10.07 11.92
N ARG A 7 -9.80 -10.07 10.58
CA ARG A 7 -8.61 -10.29 9.74
C ARG A 7 -8.63 -9.32 8.57
N LEU A 8 -7.52 -8.61 8.44
CA LEU A 8 -7.23 -7.64 7.37
C LEU A 8 -6.16 -8.21 6.45
N LEU A 9 -6.37 -8.15 5.16
CA LEU A 9 -5.38 -8.46 4.13
C LEU A 9 -5.02 -7.16 3.39
N LEU A 10 -3.72 -6.87 3.27
CA LEU A 10 -3.22 -5.81 2.41
C LEU A 10 -2.46 -6.42 1.23
N VAL A 11 -2.62 -5.84 0.05
CA VAL A 11 -1.91 -6.25 -1.18
C VAL A 11 -1.23 -5.02 -1.76
N HIS A 12 0.10 -5.02 -1.72
CA HIS A 12 0.96 -3.94 -2.19
C HIS A 12 1.97 -4.42 -3.24
N ALA A 13 2.42 -3.51 -4.10
CA ALA A 13 3.34 -3.83 -5.20
C ALA A 13 4.78 -4.01 -4.71
N HIS A 14 5.29 -3.08 -3.92
CA HIS A 14 6.69 -3.01 -3.51
C HIS A 14 6.85 -2.91 -2.00
N PRO A 15 8.00 -3.32 -1.45
CA PRO A 15 8.37 -3.00 -0.08
C PRO A 15 8.50 -1.48 0.09
N ASP A 16 7.74 -0.88 0.97
CA ASP A 16 7.56 0.52 1.39
C ASP A 16 6.15 1.07 1.17
N ASP A 17 5.43 0.65 0.14
CA ASP A 17 4.06 1.08 -0.17
C ASP A 17 3.10 0.92 1.02
N GLU A 18 3.23 -0.20 1.76
CA GLU A 18 2.42 -0.50 2.93
C GLU A 18 2.66 0.48 4.07
N SER A 19 3.92 0.83 4.29
CA SER A 19 4.34 1.76 5.34
C SER A 19 3.91 3.18 5.02
N ILE A 20 4.08 3.62 3.77
CA ILE A 20 3.68 4.94 3.28
C ILE A 20 2.15 5.08 3.30
N GLY A 21 1.44 4.11 2.73
CA GLY A 21 0.00 4.16 2.52
C GLY A 21 -0.82 3.89 3.78
N GLN A 22 -0.56 2.75 4.46
CA GLN A 22 -1.42 2.22 5.51
C GLN A 22 -0.68 1.80 6.79
N GLY A 23 0.55 2.27 7.01
CA GLY A 23 1.37 1.88 8.16
C GLY A 23 0.70 2.18 9.51
N ALA A 24 0.06 3.33 9.67
CA ALA A 24 -0.62 3.67 10.91
C ALA A 24 -1.88 2.83 11.14
N THR A 25 -2.66 2.56 10.09
CA THR A 25 -3.82 1.65 10.13
C THR A 25 -3.40 0.23 10.50
N MET A 26 -2.32 -0.29 9.91
CA MET A 26 -1.79 -1.62 10.23
C MET A 26 -1.42 -1.71 11.71
N ALA A 27 -0.63 -0.76 12.23
CA ALA A 27 -0.23 -0.73 13.63
C ALA A 27 -1.42 -0.62 14.59
N LYS A 28 -2.41 0.24 14.27
CA LYS A 28 -3.66 0.37 15.05
C LYS A 28 -4.40 -0.96 15.11
N TYR A 29 -4.65 -1.61 13.99
CA TYR A 29 -5.40 -2.86 13.98
C TYR A 29 -4.67 -4.01 14.65
N VAL A 30 -3.33 -4.09 14.52
CA VAL A 30 -2.53 -5.05 15.28
C VAL A 30 -2.69 -4.82 16.80
N ALA A 31 -2.61 -3.57 17.27
CA ALA A 31 -2.80 -3.22 18.66
C ALA A 31 -4.21 -3.55 19.19
N GLU A 32 -5.22 -3.52 18.32
CA GLU A 32 -6.60 -3.92 18.60
C GLU A 32 -6.86 -5.43 18.51
N GLY A 33 -5.83 -6.24 18.20
CA GLY A 33 -5.92 -7.70 18.11
C GLY A 33 -6.48 -8.23 16.79
N VAL A 34 -6.52 -7.41 15.75
CA VAL A 34 -6.84 -7.83 14.39
C VAL A 34 -5.67 -8.63 13.80
N GLY A 35 -5.94 -9.75 13.14
CA GLY A 35 -4.95 -10.45 12.35
C GLY A 35 -4.67 -9.67 11.07
N VAL A 36 -3.46 -9.12 10.94
CA VAL A 36 -3.05 -8.35 9.76
C VAL A 36 -2.09 -9.20 8.94
N THR A 37 -2.42 -9.41 7.66
CA THR A 37 -1.57 -10.09 6.67
C THR A 37 -1.21 -9.11 5.57
N LEU A 38 0.07 -9.03 5.22
CA LEU A 38 0.56 -8.27 4.08
C LEU A 38 1.01 -9.23 2.97
N VAL A 39 0.62 -8.95 1.73
CA VAL A 39 1.19 -9.54 0.51
C VAL A 39 1.86 -8.45 -0.30
N THR A 40 3.15 -8.61 -0.55
CA THR A 40 3.95 -7.73 -1.42
C THR A 40 4.21 -8.45 -2.73
N CYS A 41 4.00 -7.80 -3.87
CA CYS A 41 4.00 -8.50 -5.16
C CYS A 41 5.41 -8.73 -5.72
N THR A 42 6.34 -7.78 -5.51
CA THR A 42 7.71 -7.83 -6.06
C THR A 42 8.76 -7.52 -4.99
N GLY A 43 10.03 -7.70 -5.31
CA GLY A 43 11.15 -7.30 -4.44
C GLY A 43 11.48 -5.81 -4.52
N GLY A 44 10.93 -5.09 -5.49
CA GLY A 44 11.23 -3.68 -5.73
C GLY A 44 12.63 -3.45 -6.31
N GLU A 45 13.06 -4.33 -7.21
CA GLU A 45 14.40 -4.38 -7.80
C GLU A 45 14.79 -3.12 -8.56
N MET A 46 13.78 -2.42 -9.11
CA MET A 46 13.97 -1.23 -9.95
C MET A 46 13.85 0.09 -9.18
N GLY A 47 13.73 0.03 -7.85
CA GLY A 47 13.65 1.21 -7.00
C GLY A 47 14.89 2.10 -7.11
N GLU A 48 14.70 3.43 -7.08
CA GLU A 48 15.80 4.38 -7.03
C GLU A 48 16.50 4.31 -5.66
N ILE A 49 17.81 4.05 -5.67
CA ILE A 49 18.58 3.96 -4.43
C ILE A 49 19.02 5.35 -4.00
N LEU A 50 18.43 5.86 -2.92
CA LEU A 50 18.69 7.22 -2.41
C LEU A 50 19.96 7.33 -1.55
N VAL A 51 20.53 6.20 -1.12
CA VAL A 51 21.71 6.15 -0.24
C VAL A 51 22.94 5.69 -1.03
N PRO A 52 23.95 6.54 -1.21
CA PRO A 52 25.10 6.24 -2.08
C PRO A 52 25.87 4.96 -1.75
N GLU A 53 25.92 4.57 -0.47
CA GLU A 53 26.61 3.35 -0.03
C GLU A 53 25.96 2.07 -0.58
N PHE A 54 24.67 2.09 -0.91
CA PHE A 54 23.93 0.98 -1.50
C PHE A 54 23.82 1.05 -3.03
N ALA A 55 24.36 2.09 -3.67
CA ALA A 55 24.24 2.31 -5.12
C ALA A 55 24.68 1.11 -5.97
N HIS A 56 25.64 0.30 -5.48
CA HIS A 56 26.10 -0.92 -6.15
C HIS A 56 25.02 -2.01 -6.26
N MET A 57 23.94 -1.95 -5.44
CA MET A 57 22.85 -2.94 -5.46
C MET A 57 21.84 -2.72 -6.58
N ALA A 58 21.97 -1.62 -7.34
CA ALA A 58 21.04 -1.28 -8.42
C ALA A 58 20.92 -2.40 -9.48
N ALA A 59 19.79 -2.44 -10.15
CA ALA A 59 19.46 -3.49 -11.13
C ALA A 59 20.44 -3.54 -12.33
N ASP A 60 21.08 -2.43 -12.66
CA ASP A 60 22.11 -2.32 -13.71
C ASP A 60 23.55 -2.55 -13.18
N GLN A 61 23.71 -2.88 -11.90
CA GLN A 61 24.98 -3.18 -11.23
C GLN A 61 24.97 -4.62 -10.69
N ASP A 62 24.98 -4.81 -9.36
CA ASP A 62 25.00 -6.13 -8.73
C ASP A 62 23.61 -6.81 -8.71
N ASP A 63 22.52 -6.07 -8.97
CA ASP A 63 21.14 -6.54 -8.98
C ASP A 63 20.71 -7.27 -7.68
N THR A 64 21.06 -6.66 -6.54
CA THR A 64 20.83 -7.23 -5.18
C THR A 64 19.95 -6.36 -4.30
N LEU A 65 19.27 -5.36 -4.88
CA LEU A 65 18.41 -4.45 -4.12
C LEU A 65 17.22 -5.18 -3.47
N ALA A 66 16.65 -6.19 -4.14
CA ALA A 66 15.51 -6.94 -3.61
C ALA A 66 15.82 -7.62 -2.28
N GLU A 67 17.01 -8.21 -2.14
CA GLU A 67 17.45 -8.86 -0.89
C GLU A 67 17.57 -7.85 0.24
N GLN A 68 18.10 -6.65 -0.05
CA GLN A 68 18.17 -5.56 0.93
C GLN A 68 16.76 -5.08 1.32
N ARG A 69 15.88 -4.86 0.34
CA ARG A 69 14.49 -4.42 0.59
C ARG A 69 13.66 -5.50 1.32
N GLN A 70 13.98 -6.78 1.15
CA GLN A 70 13.37 -7.85 1.94
C GLN A 70 13.70 -7.70 3.44
N VAL A 71 14.94 -7.34 3.77
CA VAL A 71 15.35 -7.07 5.15
C VAL A 71 14.67 -5.81 5.68
N GLU A 72 14.61 -4.76 4.87
CA GLU A 72 13.93 -3.50 5.23
C GLU A 72 12.44 -3.71 5.51
N LEU A 73 11.75 -4.45 4.63
CA LEU A 73 10.35 -4.83 4.83
C LEU A 73 10.15 -5.63 6.13
N SER A 74 11.03 -6.59 6.40
CA SER A 74 10.96 -7.37 7.63
C SER A 74 11.09 -6.49 8.89
N ASN A 75 12.01 -5.53 8.87
CA ASN A 75 12.18 -4.57 9.95
C ASN A 75 10.97 -3.64 10.09
N ALA A 76 10.40 -3.17 8.97
CA ALA A 76 9.19 -2.36 8.97
C ALA A 76 8.00 -3.13 9.58
N MET A 77 7.82 -4.41 9.21
CA MET A 77 6.76 -5.26 9.75
C MET A 77 6.95 -5.52 11.25
N GLU A 78 8.18 -5.69 11.74
CA GLU A 78 8.46 -5.79 13.16
C GLU A 78 8.02 -4.54 13.92
N VAL A 79 8.33 -3.35 13.40
CA VAL A 79 7.92 -2.06 13.98
C VAL A 79 6.40 -1.91 14.03
N LEU A 80 5.69 -2.31 12.96
CA LEU A 80 4.22 -2.25 12.89
C LEU A 80 3.54 -3.37 13.69
N GLY A 81 4.30 -4.37 14.14
CA GLY A 81 3.79 -5.55 14.86
C GLY A 81 3.10 -6.57 13.94
N VAL A 82 3.31 -6.49 12.63
CA VAL A 82 2.76 -7.43 11.65
C VAL A 82 3.65 -8.67 11.57
N THR A 83 3.07 -9.83 11.87
CA THR A 83 3.81 -11.10 11.92
C THR A 83 3.58 -12.01 10.71
N ASP A 84 2.59 -11.71 9.87
CA ASP A 84 2.30 -12.44 8.63
C ASP A 84 2.50 -11.50 7.44
N HIS A 85 3.69 -11.54 6.86
CA HIS A 85 3.98 -10.88 5.59
C HIS A 85 4.55 -11.88 4.59
N ARG A 86 4.12 -11.79 3.35
CA ARG A 86 4.39 -12.77 2.30
C ARG A 86 4.69 -12.07 0.98
N TYR A 87 5.49 -12.71 0.12
CA TYR A 87 5.59 -12.33 -1.27
C TYR A 87 4.61 -13.13 -2.12
N LEU A 88 4.01 -12.50 -3.12
CA LEU A 88 3.05 -13.11 -4.04
C LEU A 88 3.71 -14.26 -4.82
N GLY A 89 3.27 -15.50 -4.58
CA GLY A 89 3.87 -16.70 -5.15
C GLY A 89 5.22 -17.10 -4.54
N GLY A 90 5.77 -16.30 -3.62
CA GLY A 90 7.11 -16.46 -3.03
C GLY A 90 8.05 -15.32 -3.41
N PHE A 91 9.15 -15.17 -2.67
CA PHE A 91 10.14 -14.12 -2.95
C PHE A 91 10.75 -14.29 -4.36
N GLN A 92 10.83 -13.18 -5.11
CA GLN A 92 11.33 -13.13 -6.50
C GLN A 92 10.52 -13.95 -7.53
N THR A 93 9.27 -14.35 -7.23
CA THR A 93 8.39 -14.93 -8.26
C THR A 93 8.10 -13.93 -9.36
N TYR A 94 7.86 -12.68 -9.01
CA TYR A 94 7.73 -11.57 -9.94
C TYR A 94 8.75 -10.48 -9.61
N ARG A 95 9.27 -9.86 -10.67
CA ARG A 95 10.22 -8.77 -10.60
C ARG A 95 9.51 -7.43 -10.73
N ASP A 96 10.02 -6.40 -10.08
CA ASP A 96 9.60 -5.01 -10.29
C ASP A 96 9.75 -4.61 -11.76
N SER A 97 8.70 -4.00 -12.29
CA SER A 97 8.60 -3.63 -13.71
C SER A 97 9.34 -2.34 -14.04
N GLY A 98 9.70 -1.58 -13.03
CA GLY A 98 10.18 -0.22 -13.23
C GLY A 98 9.11 0.70 -13.81
N MET A 99 9.40 1.98 -13.83
CA MET A 99 8.52 3.00 -14.41
C MET A 99 9.31 4.13 -15.06
N LYS A 100 8.61 4.96 -15.83
CA LYS A 100 9.09 6.29 -16.23
C LYS A 100 7.96 7.30 -16.07
N TRP A 101 8.33 8.58 -15.92
CA TRP A 101 7.34 9.64 -15.83
C TRP A 101 6.85 10.06 -17.21
N HIS A 102 5.53 10.12 -17.37
CA HIS A 102 4.89 10.75 -18.53
C HIS A 102 4.92 12.28 -18.38
N ALA A 103 4.81 13.00 -19.51
CA ALA A 103 4.82 14.47 -19.52
C ALA A 103 3.70 15.11 -18.65
N ASP A 104 2.59 14.40 -18.47
CA ASP A 104 1.46 14.85 -17.65
C ASP A 104 1.63 14.57 -16.14
N GLY A 105 2.81 14.06 -15.70
CA GLY A 105 3.16 13.86 -14.30
C GLY A 105 2.67 12.56 -13.67
N HIS A 106 2.15 11.61 -14.43
CA HIS A 106 1.86 10.25 -13.96
C HIS A 106 2.92 9.24 -14.39
N ALA A 107 3.02 8.12 -13.67
CA ALA A 107 3.91 7.04 -14.04
C ALA A 107 3.31 6.19 -15.18
N ILE A 108 4.19 5.64 -16.01
CA ILE A 108 3.87 4.66 -17.05
C ILE A 108 4.94 3.57 -17.04
N ALA A 109 4.69 2.43 -17.70
CA ALA A 109 5.67 1.37 -17.84
C ALA A 109 6.97 1.87 -18.50
N ALA A 110 8.11 1.36 -18.03
CA ALA A 110 9.40 1.57 -18.68
C ALA A 110 9.39 1.03 -20.12
N ASP A 111 10.32 1.50 -20.96
CA ASP A 111 10.40 1.01 -22.35
C ASP A 111 11.01 -0.40 -22.44
N ASP A 112 11.91 -0.73 -21.51
CA ASP A 112 12.60 -2.02 -21.45
C ASP A 112 12.22 -2.70 -20.13
N VAL A 113 11.15 -3.49 -20.17
CA VAL A 113 10.60 -4.19 -19.00
C VAL A 113 11.11 -5.63 -19.02
N HIS A 114 11.68 -6.09 -17.91
CA HIS A 114 12.19 -7.45 -17.77
C HIS A 114 11.12 -8.51 -18.10
N GLU A 115 11.51 -9.63 -18.70
CA GLU A 115 10.56 -10.68 -19.10
C GLU A 115 9.74 -11.26 -17.94
N ASN A 116 10.32 -11.32 -16.73
CA ASN A 116 9.66 -11.77 -15.51
C ASN A 116 9.05 -10.63 -14.67
N ALA A 117 8.88 -9.44 -15.26
CA ALA A 117 8.29 -8.32 -14.56
C ALA A 117 6.82 -8.56 -14.24
N PHE A 118 6.37 -8.07 -13.10
CA PHE A 118 5.00 -8.24 -12.62
C PHE A 118 3.96 -7.68 -13.59
N TRP A 119 4.28 -6.60 -14.29
CA TRP A 119 3.43 -6.04 -15.36
C TRP A 119 3.12 -7.03 -16.50
N HIS A 120 4.03 -7.97 -16.77
CA HIS A 120 3.88 -9.00 -17.80
C HIS A 120 3.28 -10.31 -17.26
N ALA A 121 3.08 -10.43 -15.95
CA ALA A 121 2.56 -11.64 -15.34
C ALA A 121 1.18 -12.00 -15.91
N ASP A 122 0.94 -13.30 -16.15
CA ASP A 122 -0.40 -13.78 -16.43
C ASP A 122 -1.32 -13.48 -15.25
N LEU A 123 -2.39 -12.75 -15.51
CA LEU A 123 -3.32 -12.30 -14.48
C LEU A 123 -3.94 -13.47 -13.71
N THR A 124 -4.23 -14.57 -14.38
CA THR A 124 -4.85 -15.74 -13.76
C THR A 124 -3.86 -16.46 -12.85
N GLU A 125 -2.62 -16.64 -13.33
CA GLU A 125 -1.55 -17.25 -12.54
C GLU A 125 -1.25 -16.42 -11.28
N ALA A 126 -1.05 -15.11 -11.44
CA ALA A 126 -0.79 -14.23 -10.32
C ALA A 126 -1.98 -14.18 -9.33
N ALA A 127 -3.22 -14.19 -9.85
CA ALA A 127 -4.41 -14.26 -9.00
C ALA A 127 -4.51 -15.58 -8.24
N ASP A 128 -4.09 -16.70 -8.79
CA ASP A 128 -4.12 -18.02 -8.11
C ASP A 128 -3.28 -18.02 -6.84
N HIS A 129 -2.10 -17.41 -6.87
CA HIS A 129 -1.28 -17.25 -5.66
C HIS A 129 -2.03 -16.47 -4.57
N LEU A 130 -2.72 -15.41 -4.95
CA LEU A 130 -3.49 -14.61 -3.99
C LEU A 130 -4.80 -15.31 -3.56
N VAL A 131 -5.45 -16.08 -4.44
CA VAL A 131 -6.61 -16.92 -4.07
C VAL A 131 -6.25 -17.90 -2.95
N GLN A 132 -5.08 -18.51 -3.02
CA GLN A 132 -4.60 -19.41 -1.97
C GLN A 132 -4.47 -18.65 -0.64
N VAL A 133 -3.85 -17.46 -0.65
CA VAL A 133 -3.71 -16.62 0.55
C VAL A 133 -5.08 -16.20 1.10
N ILE A 134 -5.99 -15.72 0.25
CA ILE A 134 -7.35 -15.32 0.66
C ILE A 134 -8.09 -16.48 1.33
N ARG A 135 -8.02 -17.67 0.76
CA ARG A 135 -8.71 -18.87 1.30
C ARG A 135 -8.07 -19.39 2.59
N GLU A 136 -6.77 -19.22 2.75
CA GLU A 136 -6.04 -19.56 3.96
C GLU A 136 -6.32 -18.56 5.10
N VAL A 137 -6.08 -17.27 4.85
CA VAL A 137 -6.22 -16.17 5.82
C VAL A 137 -7.69 -15.90 6.15
N ARG A 138 -8.59 -16.03 5.17
CA ARG A 138 -10.03 -15.75 5.28
C ARG A 138 -10.31 -14.33 5.80
N PRO A 139 -9.78 -13.27 5.15
CA PRO A 139 -9.95 -11.89 5.62
C PRO A 139 -11.38 -11.41 5.37
N GLN A 140 -11.95 -10.64 6.30
CA GLN A 140 -13.21 -9.95 6.08
C GLN A 140 -13.01 -8.66 5.29
N VAL A 141 -11.85 -8.05 5.42
CA VAL A 141 -11.48 -6.79 4.78
C VAL A 141 -10.18 -6.97 3.99
N MET A 142 -10.13 -6.41 2.79
CA MET A 142 -8.91 -6.29 1.99
C MET A 142 -8.67 -4.83 1.61
N VAL A 143 -7.40 -4.42 1.60
CA VAL A 143 -6.95 -3.11 1.14
C VAL A 143 -5.94 -3.29 0.01
N THR A 144 -6.06 -2.49 -1.05
CA THR A 144 -5.14 -2.44 -2.18
C THR A 144 -5.18 -1.04 -2.84
N TYR A 145 -4.59 -0.88 -4.02
CA TYR A 145 -4.67 0.34 -4.83
C TYR A 145 -6.00 0.47 -5.56
N ASP A 146 -6.30 1.68 -6.04
CA ASP A 146 -7.36 1.90 -7.02
C ASP A 146 -6.98 1.39 -8.43
N GLU A 147 -7.89 1.53 -9.37
CA GLU A 147 -7.73 1.05 -10.75
C GLU A 147 -6.61 1.74 -11.53
N PHE A 148 -6.19 2.92 -11.07
CA PHE A 148 -5.08 3.68 -11.66
C PHE A 148 -3.74 3.41 -10.94
N GLY A 149 -3.75 2.63 -9.84
CA GLY A 149 -2.56 2.36 -9.03
C GLY A 149 -2.05 3.61 -8.30
N GLY A 150 -2.96 4.51 -7.93
CA GLY A 150 -2.64 5.80 -7.31
C GLY A 150 -2.08 6.80 -8.30
N TYR A 151 -0.86 6.60 -8.80
CA TYR A 151 -0.17 7.54 -9.70
C TYR A 151 0.25 6.93 -11.04
N GLY A 152 -0.24 5.74 -11.37
CA GLY A 152 -0.04 5.10 -12.67
C GLY A 152 1.12 4.10 -12.74
N HIS A 153 1.77 3.76 -11.62
CA HIS A 153 2.82 2.73 -11.61
C HIS A 153 2.27 1.40 -12.16
N PRO A 154 2.93 0.77 -13.16
CA PRO A 154 2.41 -0.45 -13.78
C PRO A 154 2.18 -1.58 -12.75
N ASP A 155 3.06 -1.76 -11.77
CA ASP A 155 2.91 -2.78 -10.75
C ASP A 155 1.79 -2.48 -9.75
N HIS A 156 1.50 -1.21 -9.44
CA HIS A 156 0.34 -0.83 -8.63
C HIS A 156 -0.97 -1.16 -9.36
N ILE A 157 -1.03 -0.87 -10.65
CA ILE A 157 -2.18 -1.23 -11.51
C ILE A 157 -2.33 -2.75 -11.58
N GLN A 158 -1.22 -3.48 -11.71
CA GLN A 158 -1.26 -4.95 -11.77
C GLN A 158 -1.62 -5.56 -10.41
N ALA A 159 -1.12 -5.01 -9.30
CA ALA A 159 -1.52 -5.42 -7.94
C ALA A 159 -3.02 -5.21 -7.70
N HIS A 160 -3.57 -4.07 -8.13
CA HIS A 160 -5.01 -3.84 -8.15
C HIS A 160 -5.75 -4.92 -8.94
N ARG A 161 -5.34 -5.20 -10.19
CA ARG A 161 -5.98 -6.21 -11.05
C ARG A 161 -5.97 -7.58 -10.42
N VAL A 162 -4.80 -8.01 -9.91
CA VAL A 162 -4.62 -9.29 -9.24
C VAL A 162 -5.49 -9.38 -7.99
N ALA A 163 -5.49 -8.36 -7.13
CA ALA A 163 -6.26 -8.33 -5.90
C ALA A 163 -7.77 -8.42 -6.16
N MET A 164 -8.29 -7.59 -7.07
CA MET A 164 -9.70 -7.57 -7.42
C MET A 164 -10.16 -8.87 -8.08
N TYR A 165 -9.35 -9.43 -8.97
CA TYR A 165 -9.67 -10.68 -9.65
C TYR A 165 -9.59 -11.89 -8.71
N ALA A 166 -8.54 -11.97 -7.88
CA ALA A 166 -8.40 -13.03 -6.88
C ALA A 166 -9.53 -13.03 -5.86
N ALA A 167 -10.02 -11.86 -5.43
CA ALA A 167 -11.15 -11.77 -4.52
C ALA A 167 -12.44 -12.37 -5.12
N GLN A 168 -12.68 -12.16 -6.42
CA GLN A 168 -13.81 -12.77 -7.12
C GLN A 168 -13.65 -14.29 -7.24
N LEU A 169 -12.48 -14.76 -7.63
CA LEU A 169 -12.19 -16.20 -7.82
C LEU A 169 -12.21 -16.97 -6.51
N ALA A 170 -11.69 -16.37 -5.42
CA ALA A 170 -11.63 -17.00 -4.11
C ALA A 170 -13.03 -17.35 -3.55
N ALA A 171 -14.06 -16.59 -3.92
CA ALA A 171 -15.44 -16.80 -3.50
C ALA A 171 -16.13 -17.96 -4.26
N VAL A 172 -15.59 -18.40 -5.39
CA VAL A 172 -16.22 -19.41 -6.25
C VAL A 172 -15.90 -20.83 -5.79
N PRO A 173 -16.89 -21.64 -5.33
CA PRO A 173 -16.63 -22.99 -4.81
C PRO A 173 -16.00 -23.94 -5.81
N SER A 174 -16.32 -23.82 -7.11
CA SER A 174 -15.81 -24.69 -8.18
C SER A 174 -14.47 -24.26 -8.73
N TYR A 175 -13.98 -23.06 -8.38
CA TYR A 175 -12.67 -22.58 -8.85
C TYR A 175 -11.55 -23.18 -8.02
N LYS A 176 -10.68 -23.98 -8.65
CA LYS A 176 -9.48 -24.58 -8.04
C LYS A 176 -9.65 -24.98 -6.56
N PRO A 177 -10.46 -26.05 -6.28
CA PRO A 177 -10.74 -26.43 -4.88
C PRO A 177 -9.52 -26.86 -4.07
N ASP A 178 -8.44 -27.24 -4.76
CA ASP A 178 -7.12 -27.56 -4.21
C ASP A 178 -6.42 -26.36 -3.56
N LEU A 179 -6.78 -25.13 -3.94
CA LEU A 179 -6.28 -23.91 -3.30
C LEU A 179 -6.99 -23.56 -1.97
N GLY A 180 -7.86 -24.42 -1.45
CA GLY A 180 -8.54 -24.25 -0.16
C GLY A 180 -10.05 -23.99 -0.28
N GLN A 181 -10.71 -23.86 0.89
CA GLN A 181 -12.15 -23.63 0.95
C GLN A 181 -12.52 -22.21 0.47
N PRO A 182 -13.63 -22.05 -0.28
CA PRO A 182 -14.02 -20.75 -0.81
C PRO A 182 -14.23 -19.74 0.32
N HIS A 183 -13.85 -18.51 0.03
CA HIS A 183 -14.00 -17.38 0.93
C HIS A 183 -14.37 -16.11 0.17
N ASP A 184 -15.45 -15.47 0.61
CA ASP A 184 -15.89 -14.17 0.08
C ASP A 184 -15.43 -13.04 1.01
N ILE A 185 -14.63 -12.12 0.51
CA ILE A 185 -14.21 -10.93 1.25
C ILE A 185 -15.40 -9.96 1.34
N ALA A 186 -15.80 -9.59 2.55
CA ALA A 186 -16.99 -8.76 2.77
C ALA A 186 -16.79 -7.31 2.30
N LYS A 187 -15.61 -6.72 2.55
CA LYS A 187 -15.30 -5.36 2.13
C LYS A 187 -13.93 -5.28 1.48
N ILE A 188 -13.83 -4.52 0.39
CA ILE A 188 -12.57 -4.18 -0.26
C ILE A 188 -12.47 -2.66 -0.30
N TYR A 189 -11.32 -2.13 0.11
CA TYR A 189 -11.02 -0.71 0.07
C TYR A 189 -9.80 -0.45 -0.81
N TRP A 190 -9.82 0.72 -1.44
CA TRP A 190 -8.65 1.31 -2.08
C TRP A 190 -8.09 2.40 -1.18
N GLY A 191 -6.78 2.36 -0.91
CA GLY A 191 -6.10 3.44 -0.22
C GLY A 191 -6.19 4.74 -1.01
N ALA A 192 -6.35 5.87 -0.33
CA ALA A 192 -6.52 7.17 -0.95
C ALA A 192 -5.81 8.27 -0.18
N MET A 193 -5.38 9.32 -0.88
CA MET A 193 -4.86 10.54 -0.29
C MET A 193 -5.91 11.64 -0.40
N SER A 194 -6.35 12.21 0.73
CA SER A 194 -7.35 13.28 0.78
C SER A 194 -6.85 14.58 0.16
N ALA A 195 -7.64 15.15 -0.74
CA ALA A 195 -7.31 16.43 -1.38
C ALA A 195 -7.24 17.58 -0.39
N SER A 196 -8.13 17.66 0.57
CA SER A 196 -8.10 18.74 1.59
C SER A 196 -6.86 18.64 2.48
N LYS A 197 -6.45 17.42 2.86
CA LYS A 197 -5.23 17.21 3.64
C LYS A 197 -3.98 17.56 2.83
N MET A 198 -3.92 17.17 1.57
CA MET A 198 -2.79 17.50 0.69
C MET A 198 -2.69 19.01 0.45
N ARG A 199 -3.81 19.70 0.16
CA ARG A 199 -3.83 21.15 0.02
C ARG A 199 -3.32 21.86 1.28
N ALA A 200 -3.78 21.43 2.45
CA ALA A 200 -3.31 21.97 3.73
C ALA A 200 -1.81 21.75 3.94
N GLY A 201 -1.30 20.55 3.59
CA GLY A 201 0.11 20.21 3.68
C GLY A 201 0.98 21.08 2.76
N ILE A 202 0.64 21.17 1.47
CA ILE A 202 1.37 22.00 0.49
C ILE A 202 1.38 23.47 0.91
N LYS A 203 0.22 23.98 1.34
CA LYS A 203 0.13 25.36 1.84
C LYS A 203 1.09 25.61 3.00
N HIS A 204 1.09 24.71 3.99
CA HIS A 204 1.97 24.85 5.16
C HIS A 204 3.45 24.80 4.78
N LEU A 205 3.87 23.86 3.92
CA LEU A 205 5.24 23.77 3.43
C LEU A 205 5.70 25.05 2.71
N ARG A 206 4.81 25.67 1.93
CA ARG A 206 5.10 26.95 1.27
C ARG A 206 5.24 28.11 2.26
N GLU A 207 4.36 28.18 3.25
CA GLU A 207 4.40 29.20 4.28
C GLU A 207 5.66 29.09 5.17
N SER A 208 6.14 27.87 5.42
CA SER A 208 7.39 27.61 6.15
C SER A 208 8.67 27.84 5.31
N GLY A 209 8.54 27.92 3.99
CA GLY A 209 9.67 28.03 3.06
C GLY A 209 10.38 26.69 2.78
N GLU A 210 9.77 25.57 3.15
CA GLU A 210 10.32 24.21 3.03
C GLU A 210 9.56 23.37 1.98
N ALA A 211 9.39 23.90 0.78
CA ALA A 211 8.59 23.26 -0.28
C ALA A 211 9.32 22.09 -1.01
N THR A 212 10.22 21.37 -0.35
CA THR A 212 10.98 20.28 -0.95
C THR A 212 10.11 19.09 -1.32
N GLY A 213 10.21 18.64 -2.58
CA GLY A 213 9.48 17.48 -3.11
C GLY A 213 8.08 17.77 -3.65
N PHE A 214 7.58 19.01 -3.50
CA PHE A 214 6.26 19.43 -4.01
C PHE A 214 6.33 20.71 -4.85
N GLU A 215 7.50 21.04 -5.39
CA GLU A 215 7.75 22.30 -6.13
C GLU A 215 6.86 22.44 -7.38
N GLY A 216 6.45 21.32 -7.99
CA GLY A 216 5.57 21.30 -9.17
C GLY A 216 4.08 21.38 -8.85
N PHE A 217 3.70 21.34 -7.58
CA PHE A 217 2.30 21.27 -7.14
C PHE A 217 1.90 22.46 -6.30
N ASP A 218 0.62 22.81 -6.35
CA ASP A 218 0.02 23.84 -5.53
C ASP A 218 -1.42 23.47 -5.12
N GLU A 219 -2.09 24.35 -4.38
CA GLU A 219 -3.46 24.12 -3.91
C GLU A 219 -4.47 23.94 -5.06
N SER A 220 -4.14 24.38 -6.28
CA SER A 220 -4.97 24.24 -7.49
C SER A 220 -4.53 23.09 -8.41
N SER A 221 -3.30 22.61 -8.24
CA SER A 221 -2.70 21.53 -9.04
C SER A 221 -2.09 20.48 -8.11
N LEU A 222 -2.91 19.50 -7.71
CA LEU A 222 -2.50 18.42 -6.78
C LEU A 222 -1.81 17.27 -7.52
N PRO A 223 -0.98 16.47 -6.83
CA PRO A 223 -0.44 15.24 -7.38
C PRO A 223 -1.53 14.27 -7.88
N PRO A 224 -1.26 13.44 -8.90
CA PRO A 224 -2.26 12.58 -9.53
C PRO A 224 -2.84 11.48 -8.62
N PHE A 225 -2.16 11.15 -7.50
CA PHE A 225 -2.61 10.17 -6.52
C PHE A 225 -3.58 10.74 -5.48
N VAL A 226 -3.95 12.01 -5.59
CA VAL A 226 -4.86 12.67 -4.65
C VAL A 226 -6.29 12.53 -5.12
N VAL A 227 -7.19 12.24 -4.18
CA VAL A 227 -8.61 12.01 -4.41
C VAL A 227 -9.43 13.10 -3.74
N GLU A 228 -10.42 13.67 -4.43
CA GLU A 228 -11.33 14.65 -3.83
C GLU A 228 -12.12 14.01 -2.68
N ASP A 229 -12.34 14.79 -1.62
CA ASP A 229 -12.86 14.26 -0.36
C ASP A 229 -14.28 13.67 -0.45
N ASP A 230 -15.08 14.08 -1.42
CA ASP A 230 -16.42 13.56 -1.68
C ASP A 230 -16.43 12.12 -2.23
N ALA A 231 -15.30 11.64 -2.75
CA ALA A 231 -15.11 10.25 -3.17
C ALA A 231 -14.60 9.33 -2.04
N LEU A 232 -14.19 9.89 -0.89
CA LEU A 232 -13.75 9.12 0.26
C LEU A 232 -14.95 8.49 0.97
N THR A 233 -14.76 7.26 1.47
CA THR A 233 -15.83 6.50 2.19
C THR A 233 -15.43 6.10 3.59
N ALA A 234 -14.13 6.06 3.88
CA ALA A 234 -13.63 5.75 5.21
C ALA A 234 -12.39 6.59 5.56
N ARG A 235 -12.25 6.87 6.85
CA ARG A 235 -11.09 7.53 7.46
C ARG A 235 -10.74 6.81 8.76
N VAL A 236 -9.58 6.19 8.80
CA VAL A 236 -9.06 5.58 10.02
C VAL A 236 -8.21 6.61 10.76
N ASP A 237 -8.65 7.01 11.96
CA ASP A 237 -7.83 7.80 12.87
C ASP A 237 -6.86 6.88 13.60
N ALA A 238 -5.62 6.89 13.18
CA ALA A 238 -4.51 6.12 13.73
C ALA A 238 -3.37 7.03 14.23
N ARG A 239 -3.68 8.30 14.61
CA ARG A 239 -2.68 9.28 15.09
C ARG A 239 -1.88 8.78 16.29
N ALA A 240 -2.45 7.93 17.14
CA ALA A 240 -1.73 7.27 18.23
C ALA A 240 -0.61 6.31 17.77
N HIS A 241 -0.60 5.94 16.49
CA HIS A 241 0.36 5.02 15.86
C HIS A 241 1.23 5.69 14.78
N ALA A 242 1.15 7.02 14.65
CA ALA A 242 1.93 7.77 13.66
C ALA A 242 3.45 7.60 13.87
N GLU A 243 3.93 7.52 15.10
CA GLU A 243 5.35 7.26 15.39
C GLU A 243 5.81 5.88 14.88
N GLN A 244 4.95 4.85 15.02
CA GLN A 244 5.24 3.52 14.48
C GLN A 244 5.30 3.54 12.95
N LYS A 245 4.34 4.22 12.28
CA LYS A 245 4.39 4.44 10.83
C LYS A 245 5.69 5.10 10.39
N MET A 246 6.08 6.20 11.06
CA MET A 246 7.31 6.92 10.77
C MET A 246 8.56 6.04 10.96
N ALA A 247 8.58 5.19 11.97
CA ALA A 247 9.67 4.26 12.20
C ALA A 247 9.71 3.14 11.15
N ALA A 248 8.54 2.65 10.70
CA ALA A 248 8.46 1.69 9.60
C ALA A 248 8.94 2.29 8.27
N MET A 249 8.53 3.52 7.94
CA MET A 249 9.04 4.24 6.77
C MET A 249 10.57 4.40 6.82
N LYS A 250 11.16 4.70 7.99
CA LYS A 250 12.62 4.78 8.17
C LYS A 250 13.33 3.44 8.01
N ALA A 251 12.64 2.32 8.22
CA ALA A 251 13.22 1.00 8.00
C ALA A 251 13.48 0.72 6.51
N HIS A 252 12.75 1.38 5.60
CA HIS A 252 13.00 1.33 4.15
C HIS A 252 14.10 2.31 3.73
N ALA A 253 15.27 2.17 4.33
CA ALA A 253 16.36 3.13 4.26
C ALA A 253 16.92 3.35 2.86
N THR A 254 16.87 2.35 1.97
CA THR A 254 17.31 2.51 0.57
C THR A 254 16.37 3.38 -0.26
N GLN A 255 15.07 3.47 0.12
CA GLN A 255 14.00 4.10 -0.66
C GLN A 255 13.46 5.39 -0.04
N ILE A 256 13.58 5.54 1.28
CA ILE A 256 12.98 6.67 2.02
C ILE A 256 14.04 7.33 2.88
N THR A 257 14.38 8.57 2.55
CA THR A 257 15.31 9.37 3.36
C THR A 257 14.55 10.32 4.28
N VAL A 258 15.12 10.59 5.47
CA VAL A 258 14.51 11.50 6.46
C VAL A 258 14.42 12.95 5.97
N ASP A 259 15.22 13.32 4.98
CA ASP A 259 15.23 14.63 4.32
C ASP A 259 14.32 14.62 3.05
N GLY A 260 13.73 13.49 2.71
CA GLY A 260 12.91 13.32 1.53
C GLY A 260 11.48 13.86 1.68
N PRO A 261 10.72 13.91 0.56
CA PRO A 261 9.39 14.52 0.52
C PRO A 261 8.39 13.83 1.45
N PHE A 262 8.51 12.53 1.68
CA PHE A 262 7.62 11.80 2.60
C PHE A 262 7.76 12.26 4.05
N PHE A 263 8.96 12.69 4.47
CA PHE A 263 9.19 13.21 5.81
C PHE A 263 9.03 14.73 5.90
N ALA A 264 9.14 15.48 4.80
CA ALA A 264 9.00 16.94 4.82
C ALA A 264 7.67 17.39 5.42
N LEU A 265 6.57 16.74 5.05
CA LEU A 265 5.24 17.03 5.61
C LEU A 265 5.17 16.72 7.10
N SER A 266 5.70 15.58 7.57
CA SER A 266 5.64 15.20 8.99
C SER A 266 6.57 16.02 9.86
N ASN A 267 7.74 16.41 9.37
CA ASN A 267 8.69 17.25 10.10
C ASN A 267 8.12 18.63 10.40
N ASN A 268 7.23 19.13 9.53
CA ASN A 268 6.63 20.46 9.64
C ASN A 268 5.23 20.45 10.25
N LEU A 269 4.39 19.46 9.93
CA LEU A 269 3.00 19.37 10.37
C LEU A 269 2.81 18.42 11.56
N GLY A 270 3.89 17.72 11.96
CA GLY A 270 3.84 16.70 12.99
C GLY A 270 3.13 15.42 12.53
N ASN A 271 2.92 14.52 13.47
CA ASN A 271 2.37 13.18 13.22
C ASN A 271 0.90 13.21 12.74
N GLU A 272 0.21 14.33 12.81
CA GLU A 272 -1.21 14.42 12.45
C GLU A 272 -1.47 14.15 10.98
N ILE A 273 -0.57 14.55 10.10
CA ILE A 273 -0.78 14.38 8.65
C ILE A 273 -0.71 12.92 8.20
N TRP A 274 0.12 12.11 8.85
CA TRP A 274 0.30 10.69 8.53
C TRP A 274 -0.50 9.75 9.44
N GLY A 275 -1.13 10.29 10.46
CA GLY A 275 -1.90 9.52 11.42
C GLY A 275 -3.36 9.32 11.04
N GLU A 276 -3.89 10.04 10.04
CA GLU A 276 -5.21 9.80 9.47
C GLU A 276 -5.04 9.22 8.07
N GLU A 277 -5.56 8.02 7.84
CA GLU A 277 -5.47 7.33 6.57
C GLU A 277 -6.86 7.17 5.96
N PHE A 278 -6.97 7.41 4.64
CA PHE A 278 -8.24 7.52 3.95
C PHE A 278 -8.43 6.39 2.95
N PHE A 279 -9.69 6.05 2.70
CA PHE A 279 -10.05 4.91 1.85
C PHE A 279 -11.30 5.19 1.05
N ARG A 280 -11.39 4.50 -0.11
CA ARG A 280 -12.58 4.39 -0.95
C ARG A 280 -13.06 2.95 -0.93
N ILE A 281 -14.35 2.71 -0.68
CA ILE A 281 -14.90 1.37 -0.74
C ILE A 281 -15.08 0.92 -2.20
N ALA A 282 -14.52 -0.24 -2.53
CA ALA A 282 -14.61 -0.86 -3.85
C ALA A 282 -15.61 -2.03 -3.88
N LYS A 283 -15.80 -2.69 -2.73
CA LYS A 283 -16.78 -3.77 -2.54
C LYS A 283 -17.39 -3.69 -1.15
N GLY A 284 -18.64 -4.04 -1.03
CA GLY A 284 -19.40 -4.04 0.23
C GLY A 284 -20.23 -2.78 0.39
N VAL A 285 -20.70 -2.52 1.61
CA VAL A 285 -21.54 -1.37 1.95
C VAL A 285 -20.83 -0.57 3.04
N ALA A 286 -20.65 0.72 2.80
CA ALA A 286 -20.14 1.64 3.79
C ALA A 286 -21.14 1.79 4.96
N CYS A 287 -20.60 1.81 6.19
CA CYS A 287 -21.34 2.02 7.43
C CYS A 287 -20.77 3.25 8.15
N PRO A 288 -21.13 4.48 7.73
CA PRO A 288 -20.58 5.70 8.31
C PRO A 288 -20.82 5.79 9.83
N ALA A 289 -19.86 6.37 10.54
CA ALA A 289 -19.99 6.64 11.95
C ALA A 289 -21.09 7.69 12.23
N SER A 290 -21.69 7.64 13.41
CA SER A 290 -22.78 8.57 13.77
C SER A 290 -22.31 10.04 13.68
N GLY A 291 -22.98 10.82 12.84
CA GLY A 291 -22.64 12.23 12.61
C GLY A 291 -21.48 12.47 11.64
N SER A 292 -21.08 11.45 10.88
CA SER A 292 -20.06 11.52 9.83
C SER A 292 -20.62 10.94 8.53
N ASP A 293 -20.05 11.39 7.40
CA ASP A 293 -20.28 10.75 6.09
C ASP A 293 -19.28 9.63 5.81
N LEU A 294 -18.25 9.46 6.67
CA LEU A 294 -17.19 8.47 6.55
C LEU A 294 -17.28 7.40 7.63
N GLU A 295 -16.89 6.18 7.28
CA GLU A 295 -16.59 5.13 8.26
C GLU A 295 -15.33 5.52 9.06
N ASP A 296 -15.25 5.11 10.32
CA ASP A 296 -14.08 5.26 11.19
C ASP A 296 -13.39 3.92 11.51
N ASP A 297 -13.98 2.81 11.10
CA ASP A 297 -13.44 1.44 11.18
C ASP A 297 -13.76 0.68 9.87
N LEU A 298 -12.74 0.12 9.22
CA LEU A 298 -12.92 -0.67 8.00
C LEU A 298 -13.77 -1.95 8.22
N PHE A 299 -13.93 -2.39 9.46
CA PHE A 299 -14.80 -3.49 9.86
C PHE A 299 -16.21 -3.05 10.25
N ALA A 300 -16.55 -1.77 10.17
CA ALA A 300 -17.86 -1.27 10.54
C ALA A 300 -18.97 -2.06 9.82
N GLY A 301 -20.02 -2.46 10.56
CA GLY A 301 -21.15 -3.21 10.03
C GLY A 301 -20.89 -4.68 9.69
N LEU A 302 -19.71 -5.21 10.01
CA LEU A 302 -19.40 -6.63 9.88
C LEU A 302 -19.55 -7.34 11.24
N ASP A 303 -20.31 -8.44 11.25
CA ASP A 303 -20.38 -9.37 12.39
C ASP A 303 -19.12 -10.27 12.32
N CYS A 304 -18.12 -9.99 13.16
CA CYS A 304 -16.81 -10.69 13.17
C CYS A 304 -16.60 -11.47 14.45
#